data_9e66744d8240d8105c95c428a8d9dde9
#
_entry.id   9e66744d8240d8105c95c428a8d9dde9
#
_cell.length_a   1.000
_cell.length_b   1.000
_cell.length_c   1.000
_cell.angle_alpha   90.00
_cell.angle_beta   90.00
_cell.angle_gamma   90.00
#
_symmetry.space_group_name_H-M   'P 1'
#
loop_
_entity.id
_entity.type
_entity.pdbx_description
1 polymer ?
#
loop_
_entity_poly.entity_id
_entity_poly.type
_entity_poly.pdbx_seq_one_letter_code
_entity_poly.pdbx_strand_id
1 'polypeptide(L)'
;MSLLIGVCTTRAGQTSTYWAVSLAWSLARQGSVALVDCDMEGGTIADLLYLRTGDRSLGRCLGDRPARPAELEAQAVPVPGRPALRVVPGLRGGYGFEISDCLRRVGPALGGLAVDVVIADLGHPLAHPGLRSPRTAAEAICALFHRVFVVLRDEPALVARSITVLRAARPPHGEIVFCRQRSRQLHRRISETMEREVPDLPIRDAIWRWDERGAARLAEGGAPLELDGIARELGL
;
A
#
# COMPACT_ATOMS: atom_id res chain seq x y z
N MET A 1 7.91 -19.14 -1.07
CA MET A 1 8.06 -17.91 -0.25
C MET A 1 7.27 -16.81 -0.96
N SER A 2 6.34 -16.18 -0.29
CA SER A 2 5.49 -15.15 -0.89
C SER A 2 6.28 -13.90 -1.26
N LEU A 3 5.94 -13.25 -2.38
CA LEU A 3 6.44 -11.92 -2.69
C LEU A 3 5.73 -10.89 -1.78
N LEU A 4 6.50 -10.14 -0.99
CA LEU A 4 5.98 -9.10 -0.11
C LEU A 4 6.11 -7.73 -0.77
N ILE A 5 4.99 -7.03 -0.92
CA ILE A 5 4.90 -5.69 -1.51
C ILE A 5 4.32 -4.73 -0.48
N GLY A 6 5.04 -3.67 -0.15
CA GLY A 6 4.53 -2.55 0.63
C GLY A 6 4.04 -1.42 -0.27
N VAL A 7 2.87 -0.89 0.03
CA VAL A 7 2.32 0.30 -0.64
C VAL A 7 2.12 1.38 0.39
N CYS A 8 2.72 2.52 0.19
CA CYS A 8 2.60 3.65 1.11
C CYS A 8 2.52 4.97 0.36
N THR A 9 2.29 6.03 1.11
CA THR A 9 2.42 7.39 0.61
C THR A 9 3.06 8.29 1.67
N THR A 10 3.39 9.50 1.28
CA THR A 10 3.96 10.50 2.18
C THR A 10 2.90 11.31 2.95
N ARG A 11 1.62 11.20 2.58
CA ARG A 11 0.51 11.94 3.18
C ARG A 11 -0.82 11.29 2.87
N ALA A 12 -1.82 11.52 3.73
CA ALA A 12 -3.21 11.15 3.46
C ALA A 12 -3.73 11.76 2.15
N GLY A 13 -4.67 11.06 1.51
CA GLY A 13 -5.36 11.52 0.31
C GLY A 13 -4.58 11.40 -1.00
N GLN A 14 -3.48 10.63 -1.02
CA GLN A 14 -2.69 10.38 -2.24
C GLN A 14 -3.08 9.10 -2.97
N THR A 15 -4.23 8.50 -2.65
CA THR A 15 -4.80 7.33 -3.36
C THR A 15 -4.02 6.02 -3.25
N SER A 16 -3.09 5.88 -2.29
CA SER A 16 -2.30 4.66 -2.09
C SER A 16 -3.16 3.42 -1.88
N THR A 17 -4.18 3.51 -1.03
CA THR A 17 -5.13 2.42 -0.77
C THR A 17 -5.83 1.94 -2.05
N TYR A 18 -6.32 2.88 -2.86
CA TYR A 18 -6.95 2.52 -4.13
C TYR A 18 -5.97 1.85 -5.09
N TRP A 19 -4.71 2.32 -5.11
CA TRP A 19 -3.65 1.70 -5.92
C TRP A 19 -3.32 0.30 -5.42
N ALA A 20 -3.20 0.09 -4.10
CA ALA A 20 -2.98 -1.22 -3.49
C ALA A 20 -4.10 -2.22 -3.83
N VAL A 21 -5.37 -1.78 -3.74
CA VAL A 21 -6.54 -2.57 -4.12
C VAL A 21 -6.50 -2.93 -5.62
N SER A 22 -6.19 -1.97 -6.50
CA SER A 22 -6.12 -2.19 -7.95
C SER A 22 -5.00 -3.15 -8.34
N LEU A 23 -3.84 -3.04 -7.69
CA LEU A 23 -2.71 -3.96 -7.87
C LEU A 23 -3.09 -5.38 -7.42
N ALA A 24 -3.66 -5.52 -6.22
CA ALA A 24 -4.10 -6.80 -5.68
C ALA A 24 -5.15 -7.47 -6.59
N TRP A 25 -6.09 -6.68 -7.10
CA TRP A 25 -7.13 -7.14 -8.01
C TRP A 25 -6.54 -7.67 -9.33
N SER A 26 -5.55 -6.98 -9.88
CA SER A 26 -4.88 -7.39 -11.12
C SER A 26 -4.04 -8.65 -10.93
N LEU A 27 -3.23 -8.69 -9.86
CA LEU A 27 -2.38 -9.85 -9.54
C LEU A 27 -3.20 -11.11 -9.24
N ALA A 28 -4.38 -10.97 -8.64
CA ALA A 28 -5.28 -12.09 -8.38
C ALA A 28 -5.88 -12.76 -9.63
N ARG A 29 -5.52 -12.33 -10.82
CA ARG A 29 -5.78 -13.05 -12.08
C ARG A 29 -4.73 -14.11 -12.37
N GLN A 30 -3.55 -13.96 -11.80
CA GLN A 30 -2.36 -14.75 -12.12
C GLN A 30 -1.97 -15.70 -11.00
N GLY A 31 -2.34 -15.36 -9.76
CA GLY A 31 -1.99 -16.15 -8.58
C GLY A 31 -2.81 -15.78 -7.35
N SER A 32 -2.50 -16.42 -6.24
CA SER A 32 -3.14 -16.16 -4.96
C SER A 32 -2.57 -14.91 -4.31
N VAL A 33 -3.44 -14.01 -3.85
CA VAL A 33 -3.06 -12.71 -3.28
C VAL A 33 -3.72 -12.48 -1.93
N ALA A 34 -2.94 -12.04 -0.95
CA ALA A 34 -3.43 -11.47 0.29
C ALA A 34 -3.20 -9.95 0.29
N LEU A 35 -4.25 -9.17 0.41
CA LEU A 35 -4.18 -7.73 0.61
C LEU A 35 -4.43 -7.44 2.09
N VAL A 36 -3.44 -6.86 2.75
CA VAL A 36 -3.48 -6.59 4.18
C VAL A 36 -3.54 -5.08 4.42
N ASP A 37 -4.58 -4.64 5.09
CA ASP A 37 -4.77 -3.24 5.43
C ASP A 37 -4.01 -2.92 6.72
N CYS A 38 -2.84 -2.34 6.57
CA CYS A 38 -1.93 -1.93 7.63
C CYS A 38 -1.96 -0.42 7.88
N ASP A 39 -2.99 0.29 7.42
CA ASP A 39 -3.14 1.71 7.73
C ASP A 39 -3.48 1.90 9.21
N MET A 40 -2.57 2.51 9.95
CA MET A 40 -2.70 2.71 11.41
C MET A 40 -3.69 3.83 11.78
N GLU A 41 -4.12 4.64 10.84
CA GLU A 41 -5.13 5.67 11.08
C GLU A 41 -6.58 5.17 10.92
N GLY A 42 -6.75 3.98 10.39
CA GLY A 42 -8.05 3.35 10.19
C GLY A 42 -8.18 2.78 8.78
N GLY A 43 -8.22 1.47 8.72
CA GLY A 43 -8.28 0.76 7.45
C GLY A 43 -9.61 0.96 6.72
N THR A 44 -9.53 1.20 5.41
CA THR A 44 -10.67 1.47 4.53
C THR A 44 -10.85 0.46 3.41
N ILE A 45 -9.93 -0.50 3.24
CA ILE A 45 -9.98 -1.48 2.14
C ILE A 45 -11.28 -2.30 2.17
N ALA A 46 -11.70 -2.73 3.36
CA ALA A 46 -12.91 -3.52 3.49
C ALA A 46 -14.17 -2.74 3.07
N ASP A 47 -14.22 -1.46 3.41
CA ASP A 47 -15.32 -0.58 3.01
C ASP A 47 -15.30 -0.30 1.52
N LEU A 48 -14.13 -0.05 0.93
CA LEU A 48 -13.96 0.15 -0.52
C LEU A 48 -14.41 -1.07 -1.33
N LEU A 49 -14.23 -2.27 -0.80
CA LEU A 49 -14.62 -3.52 -1.44
C LEU A 49 -15.97 -4.08 -0.97
N TYR A 50 -16.72 -3.33 -0.17
CA TYR A 50 -18.01 -3.73 0.41
C TYR A 50 -17.98 -5.09 1.10
N LEU A 51 -16.88 -5.39 1.82
CA LEU A 51 -16.71 -6.68 2.47
C LEU A 51 -17.44 -6.75 3.80
N ARG A 52 -18.16 -7.84 4.03
CA ARG A 52 -18.71 -8.17 5.35
C ARG A 52 -17.63 -8.81 6.20
N THR A 53 -16.98 -8.02 7.04
CA THR A 53 -15.83 -8.46 7.83
C THR A 53 -16.22 -9.16 9.16
N GLY A 54 -17.45 -8.94 9.64
CA GLY A 54 -17.83 -9.38 10.99
C GLY A 54 -16.86 -8.78 12.01
N ASP A 55 -16.29 -9.63 12.87
CA ASP A 55 -15.30 -9.21 13.89
C ASP A 55 -13.83 -9.33 13.41
N ARG A 56 -13.60 -9.64 12.15
CA ARG A 56 -12.25 -9.81 11.60
C ARG A 56 -11.58 -8.46 11.43
N SER A 57 -10.35 -8.37 11.90
CA SER A 57 -9.49 -7.18 11.70
C SER A 57 -8.03 -7.50 12.02
N LEU A 58 -7.12 -6.72 11.45
CA LEU A 58 -5.70 -6.76 11.77
C LEU A 58 -5.45 -6.53 13.28
N GLY A 59 -6.28 -5.73 13.93
CA GLY A 59 -6.19 -5.44 15.36
C GLY A 59 -6.17 -6.68 16.25
N ARG A 60 -6.80 -7.78 15.84
CA ARG A 60 -6.75 -9.05 16.57
C ARG A 60 -5.39 -9.74 16.53
N CYS A 61 -4.52 -9.32 15.62
CA CYS A 61 -3.14 -9.80 15.47
C CYS A 61 -2.11 -8.91 16.18
N LEU A 62 -2.51 -7.77 16.73
CA LEU A 62 -1.63 -6.80 17.37
C LEU A 62 -1.49 -7.01 18.90
N GLY A 63 -1.41 -8.26 19.33
CA GLY A 63 -1.18 -8.61 20.74
C GLY A 63 0.27 -8.36 21.21
N ASP A 64 0.60 -8.85 22.41
CA ASP A 64 1.91 -8.64 23.04
C ASP A 64 3.05 -9.43 22.38
N ARG A 65 2.74 -10.46 21.61
CA ARG A 65 3.69 -11.28 20.86
C ARG A 65 3.50 -11.12 19.34
N PRO A 66 4.51 -11.47 18.54
CA PRO A 66 4.35 -11.57 17.08
C PRO A 66 3.23 -12.53 16.69
N ALA A 67 2.42 -12.13 15.72
CA ALA A 67 1.37 -12.95 15.16
C ALA A 67 1.93 -14.16 14.41
N ARG A 68 1.19 -15.26 14.43
CA ARG A 68 1.46 -16.43 13.59
C ARG A 68 0.71 -16.31 12.26
N PRO A 69 1.20 -16.92 11.17
CA PRO A 69 0.50 -16.90 9.88
C PRO A 69 -0.96 -17.33 9.96
N ALA A 70 -1.25 -18.40 10.70
CA ALA A 70 -2.62 -18.91 10.88
C ALA A 70 -3.55 -17.91 11.60
N GLU A 71 -3.02 -17.07 12.47
CA GLU A 71 -3.81 -16.02 13.15
C GLU A 71 -4.18 -14.90 12.19
N LEU A 72 -3.26 -14.52 11.31
CA LEU A 72 -3.50 -13.53 10.28
C LEU A 72 -4.45 -14.09 9.20
N GLU A 73 -4.28 -15.34 8.80
CA GLU A 73 -5.17 -16.04 7.86
C GLU A 73 -6.61 -16.12 8.38
N ALA A 74 -6.80 -16.34 9.68
CA ALA A 74 -8.13 -16.37 10.31
C ALA A 74 -8.86 -15.02 10.22
N GLN A 75 -8.13 -13.92 10.02
CA GLN A 75 -8.73 -12.59 9.79
C GLN A 75 -9.05 -12.34 8.32
N ALA A 76 -8.55 -13.14 7.39
CA ALA A 76 -8.75 -12.92 5.97
C ALA A 76 -10.21 -13.15 5.54
N VAL A 77 -10.71 -12.28 4.66
CA VAL A 77 -12.05 -12.33 4.07
C VAL A 77 -11.90 -12.52 2.57
N PRO A 78 -12.57 -13.50 1.95
CA PRO A 78 -12.53 -13.65 0.50
C PRO A 78 -13.24 -12.47 -0.18
N VAL A 79 -12.73 -12.07 -1.35
CA VAL A 79 -13.32 -10.98 -2.14
C VAL A 79 -14.32 -11.54 -3.14
N PRO A 80 -15.60 -11.12 -3.13
CA PRO A 80 -16.57 -11.54 -4.11
C PRO A 80 -16.10 -11.27 -5.54
N GLY A 81 -16.27 -12.24 -6.45
CA GLY A 81 -15.83 -12.12 -7.83
C GLY A 81 -14.32 -12.25 -8.07
N ARG A 82 -13.50 -12.45 -7.01
CA ARG A 82 -12.04 -12.68 -7.09
C ARG A 82 -11.60 -13.75 -6.08
N PRO A 83 -11.87 -15.03 -6.33
CA PRO A 83 -11.61 -16.10 -5.34
C PRO A 83 -10.13 -16.24 -4.95
N ALA A 84 -9.21 -15.80 -5.82
CA ALA A 84 -7.77 -15.79 -5.53
C ALA A 84 -7.32 -14.59 -4.68
N LEU A 85 -8.21 -13.62 -4.39
CA LEU A 85 -7.93 -12.46 -3.54
C LEU A 85 -8.60 -12.60 -2.19
N ARG A 86 -7.81 -12.43 -1.13
CA ARG A 86 -8.29 -12.33 0.25
C ARG A 86 -7.85 -11.00 0.85
N VAL A 87 -8.67 -10.42 1.70
CA VAL A 87 -8.37 -9.17 2.40
C VAL A 87 -8.31 -9.41 3.90
N VAL A 88 -7.25 -8.99 4.54
CA VAL A 88 -7.20 -8.82 6.00
C VAL A 88 -7.64 -7.39 6.29
N PRO A 89 -8.82 -7.18 6.89
CA PRO A 89 -9.33 -5.84 7.16
C PRO A 89 -8.46 -5.11 8.17
N GLY A 90 -8.33 -3.80 8.00
CA GLY A 90 -7.55 -2.93 8.85
C GLY A 90 -8.12 -2.72 10.25
N LEU A 91 -7.59 -1.73 10.92
CA LEU A 91 -8.01 -1.35 12.26
C LEU A 91 -9.39 -0.67 12.22
N ARG A 92 -10.24 -1.02 13.15
CA ARG A 92 -11.50 -0.31 13.38
C ARG A 92 -11.26 0.85 14.34
N GLY A 93 -11.01 2.02 13.79
CA GLY A 93 -10.61 3.21 14.55
C GLY A 93 -9.09 3.32 14.68
N GLY A 94 -8.61 4.55 14.78
CA GLY A 94 -7.17 4.82 14.92
C GLY A 94 -6.63 4.22 16.22
N TYR A 95 -5.58 3.45 16.11
CA TYR A 95 -4.79 3.01 17.26
C TYR A 95 -3.51 3.83 17.26
N GLY A 96 -3.07 4.27 18.41
CA GLY A 96 -1.81 5.01 18.59
C GLY A 96 -0.54 4.15 18.39
N PHE A 97 -0.60 3.15 17.49
CA PHE A 97 0.56 2.34 17.13
C PHE A 97 1.34 2.98 15.99
N GLU A 98 2.65 2.99 16.12
CA GLU A 98 3.52 3.28 14.99
C GLU A 98 3.55 2.10 14.01
N ILE A 99 3.73 2.39 12.72
CA ILE A 99 3.83 1.34 11.69
C ILE A 99 4.96 0.35 11.98
N SER A 100 6.09 0.82 12.52
CA SER A 100 7.21 -0.03 12.93
C SER A 100 6.80 -1.06 13.98
N ASP A 101 5.96 -0.70 14.94
CA ASP A 101 5.43 -1.61 15.94
C ASP A 101 4.44 -2.62 15.35
N CYS A 102 3.59 -2.15 14.43
CA CYS A 102 2.69 -3.03 13.67
C CYS A 102 3.50 -4.06 12.89
N LEU A 103 4.45 -3.62 12.07
CA LEU A 103 5.26 -4.50 11.23
C LEU A 103 6.12 -5.47 12.04
N ARG A 104 6.63 -5.07 13.19
CA ARG A 104 7.34 -5.98 14.10
C ARG A 104 6.44 -7.12 14.61
N ARG A 105 5.15 -6.86 14.79
CA ARG A 105 4.16 -7.84 15.28
C ARG A 105 3.60 -8.72 14.17
N VAL A 106 3.25 -8.15 13.02
CA VAL A 106 2.60 -8.90 11.93
C VAL A 106 3.55 -9.32 10.82
N GLY A 107 4.73 -8.69 10.69
CA GLY A 107 5.69 -8.97 9.63
C GLY A 107 6.06 -10.45 9.46
N PRO A 108 6.40 -11.17 10.54
CA PRO A 108 6.67 -12.61 10.45
C PRO A 108 5.48 -13.41 9.90
N ALA A 109 4.25 -13.00 10.24
CA ALA A 109 3.04 -13.65 9.75
C ALA A 109 2.77 -13.35 8.28
N LEU A 110 3.08 -12.14 7.78
CA LEU A 110 2.94 -11.78 6.37
C LEU A 110 3.77 -12.71 5.48
N GLY A 111 5.04 -12.91 5.83
CA GLY A 111 5.94 -13.79 5.07
C GLY A 111 5.58 -15.27 5.09
N GLY A 112 4.78 -15.69 6.06
CA GLY A 112 4.33 -17.08 6.24
C GLY A 112 2.94 -17.38 5.70
N LEU A 113 2.24 -16.42 5.09
CA LEU A 113 0.94 -16.67 4.45
C LEU A 113 1.13 -17.61 3.24
N ALA A 114 0.20 -18.55 3.08
CA ALA A 114 0.21 -19.52 1.97
C ALA A 114 -0.41 -18.89 0.70
N VAL A 115 0.23 -17.85 0.18
CA VAL A 115 -0.15 -17.14 -1.06
C VAL A 115 1.08 -16.80 -1.88
N ASP A 116 0.90 -16.48 -3.17
CA ASP A 116 1.99 -16.10 -4.05
C ASP A 116 2.47 -14.67 -3.75
N VAL A 117 1.53 -13.77 -3.48
CA VAL A 117 1.81 -12.35 -3.23
C VAL A 117 1.07 -11.84 -2.00
N VAL A 118 1.77 -11.10 -1.17
CA VAL A 118 1.19 -10.30 -0.09
C VAL A 118 1.38 -8.82 -0.40
N ILE A 119 0.31 -8.07 -0.42
CA ILE A 119 0.33 -6.60 -0.55
C ILE A 119 -0.12 -6.01 0.78
N ALA A 120 0.70 -5.16 1.37
CA ALA A 120 0.33 -4.40 2.55
C ALA A 120 0.09 -2.93 2.18
N ASP A 121 -1.11 -2.44 2.42
CA ASP A 121 -1.38 -0.99 2.39
C ASP A 121 -0.95 -0.40 3.74
N LEU A 122 0.04 0.43 3.70
CA LEU A 122 0.67 1.02 4.88
C LEU A 122 0.14 2.43 5.19
N GLY A 123 -0.81 2.93 4.39
CA GLY A 123 -1.29 4.31 4.51
C GLY A 123 -0.17 5.34 4.28
N HIS A 124 0.01 6.26 5.22
CA HIS A 124 1.05 7.32 5.13
C HIS A 124 2.07 7.28 6.30
N PRO A 125 2.77 6.17 6.45
CA PRO A 125 3.61 5.91 7.62
C PRO A 125 4.82 6.84 7.75
N LEU A 126 5.24 7.48 6.65
CA LEU A 126 6.43 8.33 6.62
C LEU A 126 6.19 9.74 7.16
N ALA A 127 4.93 10.14 7.36
CA ALA A 127 4.58 11.49 7.83
C ALA A 127 3.51 11.47 8.94
N HIS A 128 3.35 10.34 9.62
CA HIS A 128 2.39 10.24 10.71
C HIS A 128 2.79 11.16 11.88
N PRO A 129 1.84 11.92 12.47
CA PRO A 129 2.13 12.88 13.54
C PRO A 129 2.78 12.27 14.80
N GLY A 130 2.56 10.97 15.05
CA GLY A 130 3.13 10.23 16.18
C GLY A 130 4.50 9.60 15.93
N LEU A 131 5.10 9.79 14.74
CA LEU A 131 6.38 9.17 14.39
C LEU A 131 7.53 9.73 15.22
N ARG A 132 8.31 8.84 15.82
CA ARG A 132 9.60 9.19 16.44
C ARG A 132 10.63 9.60 15.39
N SER A 133 10.63 8.91 14.22
CA SER A 133 11.53 9.20 13.12
C SER A 133 10.97 8.65 11.79
N PRO A 134 10.79 9.51 10.76
CA PRO A 134 10.45 9.05 9.41
C PRO A 134 11.43 8.02 8.86
N ARG A 135 12.72 8.15 9.20
CA ARG A 135 13.78 7.23 8.79
C ARG A 135 13.59 5.84 9.38
N THR A 136 13.31 5.75 10.68
CA THR A 136 13.06 4.45 11.34
C THR A 136 11.86 3.72 10.74
N ALA A 137 10.79 4.45 10.40
CA ALA A 137 9.64 3.87 9.71
C ALA A 137 10.03 3.36 8.31
N ALA A 138 10.78 4.14 7.53
CA ALA A 138 11.24 3.73 6.21
C ALA A 138 12.16 2.51 6.26
N GLU A 139 13.09 2.46 7.20
CA GLU A 139 13.98 1.31 7.41
C GLU A 139 13.19 0.05 7.78
N ALA A 140 12.21 0.15 8.69
CA ALA A 140 11.37 -0.99 9.08
C ALA A 140 10.54 -1.52 7.90
N ILE A 141 9.98 -0.63 7.08
CA ILE A 141 9.23 -0.99 5.86
C ILE A 141 10.17 -1.70 4.87
N CYS A 142 11.29 -1.07 4.54
CA CYS A 142 12.22 -1.62 3.56
C CYS A 142 12.88 -2.93 4.01
N ALA A 143 13.07 -3.15 5.30
CA ALA A 143 13.60 -4.42 5.82
C ALA A 143 12.64 -5.60 5.65
N LEU A 144 11.33 -5.34 5.58
CA LEU A 144 10.31 -6.40 5.50
C LEU A 144 9.89 -6.69 4.06
N PHE A 145 9.70 -5.67 3.23
CA PHE A 145 9.10 -5.81 1.91
C PHE A 145 10.16 -5.94 0.82
N HIS A 146 9.97 -6.90 -0.09
CA HIS A 146 10.83 -7.09 -1.28
C HIS A 146 10.71 -5.93 -2.27
N ARG A 147 9.52 -5.29 -2.32
CA ARG A 147 9.21 -4.11 -3.13
C ARG A 147 8.43 -3.12 -2.29
N VAL A 148 8.76 -1.85 -2.41
CA VAL A 148 8.03 -0.77 -1.73
C VAL A 148 7.63 0.27 -2.77
N PHE A 149 6.33 0.52 -2.90
CA PHE A 149 5.80 1.54 -3.78
C PHE A 149 5.36 2.77 -2.98
N VAL A 150 5.93 3.91 -3.32
CA VAL A 150 5.52 5.20 -2.78
C VAL A 150 4.60 5.88 -3.78
N VAL A 151 3.31 5.83 -3.52
CA VAL A 151 2.28 6.38 -4.41
C VAL A 151 2.12 7.87 -4.16
N LEU A 152 2.26 8.68 -5.20
CA LEU A 152 2.15 10.13 -5.15
C LEU A 152 1.18 10.64 -6.22
N ARG A 153 0.47 11.72 -5.91
CA ARG A 153 -0.28 12.47 -6.91
C ARG A 153 0.63 13.49 -7.59
N ASP A 154 0.49 13.64 -8.90
CA ASP A 154 1.28 14.59 -9.70
C ASP A 154 0.82 16.06 -9.53
N GLU A 155 0.53 16.45 -8.30
CA GLU A 155 0.19 17.82 -7.93
C GLU A 155 1.42 18.53 -7.34
N PRO A 156 1.86 19.68 -7.91
CA PRO A 156 3.11 20.33 -7.50
C PRO A 156 3.22 20.61 -6.00
N ALA A 157 2.14 21.03 -5.35
CA ALA A 157 2.15 21.30 -3.92
C ALA A 157 2.30 20.03 -3.07
N LEU A 158 1.71 18.93 -3.50
CA LEU A 158 1.84 17.63 -2.83
C LEU A 158 3.24 17.06 -3.04
N VAL A 159 3.77 17.16 -4.25
CA VAL A 159 5.11 16.71 -4.60
C VAL A 159 6.18 17.45 -3.80
N ALA A 160 6.11 18.78 -3.72
CA ALA A 160 7.06 19.57 -2.92
C ALA A 160 7.12 19.11 -1.45
N ARG A 161 5.95 18.84 -0.85
CA ARG A 161 5.86 18.32 0.51
C ARG A 161 6.36 16.88 0.62
N SER A 162 6.10 16.05 -0.40
CA SER A 162 6.58 14.66 -0.44
C SER A 162 8.10 14.60 -0.50
N ILE A 163 8.75 15.48 -1.26
CA ILE A 163 10.21 15.61 -1.31
C ILE A 163 10.78 15.82 0.08
N THR A 164 10.22 16.73 0.87
CA THR A 164 10.68 16.99 2.24
C THR A 164 10.60 15.74 3.11
N VAL A 165 9.49 15.01 3.03
CA VAL A 165 9.29 13.77 3.79
C VAL A 165 10.27 12.67 3.34
N LEU A 166 10.43 12.47 2.04
CA LEU A 166 11.30 11.43 1.48
C LEU A 166 12.79 11.71 1.78
N ARG A 167 13.21 12.97 1.76
CA ARG A 167 14.56 13.36 2.19
C ARG A 167 14.83 13.08 3.66
N ALA A 168 13.82 13.26 4.52
CA ALA A 168 13.93 12.94 5.94
C ALA A 168 13.90 11.43 6.19
N ALA A 169 13.04 10.71 5.48
CA ALA A 169 12.86 9.27 5.61
C ALA A 169 14.03 8.48 5.02
N ARG A 170 14.56 8.90 3.86
CA ARG A 170 15.65 8.23 3.12
C ARG A 170 15.44 6.71 3.04
N PRO A 171 14.32 6.25 2.44
CA PRO A 171 14.06 4.82 2.35
C PRO A 171 15.22 4.14 1.59
N PRO A 172 15.78 3.03 2.13
CA PRO A 172 16.94 2.34 1.51
C PRO A 172 16.66 1.84 0.10
N HIS A 173 15.42 1.46 -0.18
CA HIS A 173 14.91 1.13 -1.49
C HIS A 173 13.42 1.47 -1.54
N GLY A 174 12.94 1.76 -2.72
CA GLY A 174 11.55 2.11 -2.95
C GLY A 174 11.39 2.57 -4.40
N GLU A 175 10.18 2.55 -4.88
CA GLU A 175 9.84 2.97 -6.23
C GLU A 175 8.73 4.00 -6.15
N ILE A 176 8.93 5.15 -6.78
CA ILE A 176 7.91 6.20 -6.83
C ILE A 176 6.96 5.91 -7.98
N VAL A 177 5.67 5.86 -7.65
CA VAL A 177 4.58 5.70 -8.62
C VAL A 177 3.71 6.94 -8.59
N PHE A 178 3.53 7.55 -9.75
CA PHE A 178 2.65 8.71 -9.87
C PHE A 178 1.24 8.33 -10.31
N CYS A 179 0.26 8.76 -9.53
CA CYS A 179 -1.13 8.83 -9.96
C CYS A 179 -1.28 10.09 -10.83
N ARG A 180 -1.31 9.90 -12.15
CA ARG A 180 -1.40 11.00 -13.09
C ARG A 180 -2.81 11.54 -13.22
N GLN A 181 -2.99 12.82 -12.96
CA GLN A 181 -4.30 13.47 -13.05
C GLN A 181 -4.48 14.41 -14.23
N ARG A 182 -3.44 15.11 -14.75
CA ARG A 182 -3.67 16.27 -15.60
C ARG A 182 -2.95 16.27 -16.95
N SER A 183 -1.64 16.46 -17.04
CA SER A 183 -0.97 16.58 -18.31
C SER A 183 0.40 15.91 -18.39
N ARG A 184 0.79 15.44 -19.58
CA ARG A 184 2.11 14.83 -19.80
C ARG A 184 3.26 15.79 -19.48
N GLN A 185 3.09 17.07 -19.81
CA GLN A 185 4.13 18.08 -19.59
C GLN A 185 4.33 18.36 -18.09
N LEU A 186 3.24 18.47 -17.32
CA LEU A 186 3.34 18.64 -15.88
C LEU A 186 3.98 17.42 -15.21
N HIS A 187 3.55 16.23 -15.59
CA HIS A 187 4.11 14.98 -15.09
C HIS A 187 5.61 14.91 -15.33
N ARG A 188 6.07 15.19 -16.55
CA ARG A 188 7.50 15.20 -16.90
C ARG A 188 8.30 16.16 -15.99
N ARG A 189 7.84 17.39 -15.80
CA ARG A 189 8.50 18.37 -14.91
C ARG A 189 8.57 17.90 -13.47
N ILE A 190 7.51 17.24 -13.00
CA ILE A 190 7.45 16.68 -11.65
C ILE A 190 8.45 15.54 -11.53
N SER A 191 8.51 14.62 -12.49
CA SER A 191 9.47 13.51 -12.49
C SER A 191 10.91 14.03 -12.48
N GLU A 192 11.26 14.96 -13.39
CA GLU A 192 12.58 15.61 -13.43
C GLU A 192 12.95 16.31 -12.09
N THR A 193 11.95 16.88 -11.43
CA THR A 193 12.15 17.48 -10.10
C THR A 193 12.41 16.41 -9.04
N MET A 194 11.65 15.34 -9.03
CA MET A 194 11.83 14.25 -8.08
C MET A 194 13.19 13.55 -8.28
N GLU A 195 13.57 13.25 -9.51
CA GLU A 195 14.88 12.65 -9.83
C GLU A 195 16.04 13.50 -9.31
N ARG A 196 15.95 14.81 -9.43
CA ARG A 196 16.97 15.73 -8.89
C ARG A 196 16.97 15.80 -7.37
N GLU A 197 15.79 15.80 -6.75
CA GLU A 197 15.64 16.07 -5.32
C GLU A 197 15.72 14.81 -4.45
N VAL A 198 15.42 13.63 -5.03
CA VAL A 198 15.43 12.32 -4.36
C VAL A 198 16.04 11.27 -5.31
N PRO A 199 17.32 11.43 -5.70
CA PRO A 199 17.93 10.63 -6.78
C PRO A 199 18.04 9.13 -6.47
N ASP A 200 18.02 8.77 -5.21
CA ASP A 200 18.16 7.37 -4.76
C ASP A 200 16.86 6.55 -4.93
N LEU A 201 15.76 7.20 -5.28
CA LEU A 201 14.47 6.53 -5.47
C LEU A 201 14.08 6.52 -6.95
N PRO A 202 14.10 5.35 -7.60
CA PRO A 202 13.70 5.25 -8.99
C PRO A 202 12.23 5.64 -9.17
N ILE A 203 11.97 6.41 -10.21
CA ILE A 203 10.61 6.75 -10.63
C ILE A 203 10.17 5.71 -11.64
N ARG A 204 9.09 5.02 -11.33
CA ARG A 204 8.42 4.20 -12.32
C ARG A 204 7.45 5.06 -13.12
N ASP A 205 7.66 5.08 -14.43
CA ASP A 205 6.70 5.62 -15.38
C ASP A 205 5.43 4.76 -15.53
N ALA A 206 5.07 4.05 -14.49
CA ALA A 206 3.79 3.41 -14.43
C ALA A 206 2.71 4.50 -14.42
N ILE A 207 2.36 4.96 -15.63
CA ILE A 207 1.35 5.97 -15.87
C ILE A 207 0.01 5.36 -15.49
N TRP A 208 -0.28 5.39 -14.22
CA TRP A 208 -1.61 5.11 -13.77
C TRP A 208 -2.44 6.39 -13.95
N ARG A 209 -3.31 6.37 -14.94
CA ARG A 209 -4.31 7.43 -15.07
C ARG A 209 -5.31 7.23 -13.95
N TRP A 210 -5.33 8.16 -12.99
CA TRP A 210 -6.48 8.27 -12.12
C TRP A 210 -7.73 8.38 -13.01
N ASP A 211 -8.56 7.39 -12.92
CA ASP A 211 -9.85 7.38 -13.58
C ASP A 211 -10.91 7.62 -12.50
N GLU A 212 -11.45 8.84 -12.47
CA GLU A 212 -12.54 9.18 -11.56
C GLU A 212 -13.73 8.23 -11.74
N ARG A 213 -13.94 7.72 -12.96
CA ARG A 213 -14.97 6.72 -13.24
C ARG A 213 -14.62 5.35 -12.62
N GLY A 214 -13.35 4.99 -12.57
CA GLY A 214 -12.89 3.77 -11.89
C GLY A 214 -13.06 3.85 -10.38
N ALA A 215 -12.76 5.00 -9.79
CA ALA A 215 -13.00 5.25 -8.38
C ALA A 215 -14.51 5.27 -8.06
N ALA A 216 -15.33 5.89 -8.92
CA ALA A 216 -16.78 5.88 -8.78
C ALA A 216 -17.34 4.45 -8.91
N ARG A 217 -16.87 3.67 -9.90
CA ARG A 217 -17.28 2.25 -10.03
C ARG A 217 -16.94 1.43 -8.80
N LEU A 218 -15.75 1.62 -8.23
CA LEU A 218 -15.38 0.94 -7.00
C LEU A 218 -16.30 1.34 -5.85
N ALA A 219 -16.60 2.64 -5.72
CA ALA A 219 -17.55 3.16 -4.74
C ALA A 219 -18.99 2.64 -4.94
N GLU A 220 -19.33 2.16 -6.12
CA GLU A 220 -20.62 1.52 -6.48
C GLU A 220 -20.56 -0.01 -6.40
N GLY A 221 -19.47 -0.59 -5.84
CA GLY A 221 -19.29 -2.04 -5.74
C GLY A 221 -18.79 -2.69 -7.03
N GLY A 222 -18.31 -1.92 -7.98
CA GLY A 222 -17.70 -2.41 -9.22
C GLY A 222 -16.26 -2.84 -9.07
N ALA A 223 -15.67 -3.37 -10.15
CA ALA A 223 -14.27 -3.76 -10.18
C ALA A 223 -13.34 -2.53 -10.15
N PRO A 224 -12.23 -2.58 -9.40
CA PRO A 224 -11.19 -1.55 -9.46
C PRO A 224 -10.52 -1.52 -10.84
N LEU A 225 -9.74 -0.47 -11.10
CA LEU A 225 -8.90 -0.39 -12.30
C LEU A 225 -7.89 -1.53 -12.33
N GLU A 226 -7.67 -2.09 -13.52
CA GLU A 226 -6.69 -3.13 -13.73
C GLU A 226 -5.30 -2.50 -13.97
N LEU A 227 -4.31 -2.99 -13.24
CA LEU A 227 -2.90 -2.62 -13.36
C LEU A 227 -2.09 -3.74 -14.02
N ASP A 228 -2.63 -4.34 -15.07
CA ASP A 228 -2.04 -5.50 -15.75
C ASP A 228 -0.61 -5.24 -16.27
N GLY A 229 -0.28 -4.00 -16.61
CA GLY A 229 1.09 -3.61 -16.99
C GLY A 229 2.07 -3.84 -15.83
N ILE A 230 1.74 -3.35 -14.65
CA ILE A 230 2.58 -3.50 -13.46
C ILE A 230 2.63 -4.97 -13.01
N ALA A 231 1.51 -5.68 -13.04
CA ALA A 231 1.46 -7.10 -12.69
C ALA A 231 2.44 -7.92 -13.56
N ARG A 232 2.46 -7.69 -14.87
CA ARG A 232 3.40 -8.35 -15.80
C ARG A 232 4.85 -8.00 -15.53
N GLU A 233 5.15 -6.74 -15.19
CA GLU A 233 6.52 -6.31 -14.86
C GLU A 233 7.03 -6.91 -13.54
N LEU A 234 6.14 -7.29 -12.65
CA LEU A 234 6.49 -7.98 -11.41
C LEU A 234 6.85 -9.45 -11.63
N GLY A 235 6.68 -9.96 -12.85
CA GLY A 235 7.07 -11.32 -13.24
C GLY A 235 6.16 -12.41 -12.65
N LEU A 236 4.90 -12.08 -12.42
CA LEU A 236 3.88 -12.98 -11.87
C LEU A 236 2.84 -13.34 -12.92
#